data_5470d4171e86202adb93a94215c68ba0
#
_entry.id   5470d4171e86202adb93a94215c68ba0
#
_cell.length_a   1.000
_cell.length_b   1.000
_cell.length_c   1.000
_cell.angle_alpha   90.00
_cell.angle_beta   90.00
_cell.angle_gamma   90.00
#
_symmetry.space_group_name_H-M   'P 1'
#
loop_
_entity.id
_entity.type
_entity.pdbx_description
1 polymer ?
#
loop_
_entity_poly.entity_id
_entity_poly.type
_entity_poly.pdbx_seq_one_letter_code
_entity_poly.pdbx_strand_id
1 'polypeptide(L)'
;MVDSLFVGFTLYITYWASKRTRSRSDYYTAGGKITGFQNGMAIAGDFMSAASFLGISALVYTSGYDGLIYSIGFLIGWPIILFLIAERLRNLGRYTFADVASYRLKQRPIRILSAVGSLVVVALYLIAQMVGAGKLIELLFGLNYHVAVVIVGILMVLYVLFGGMLATTWVQIIKAILLLAGATFMAVMVMKHVGFNFNTLFKEAVEVHKNGIAIMSPGGLVSDPISALSLGLALMFGTAGYLISLCVSLRSVTRKKLVRVCSMQQVSLATSIF
;
A
#
# COMPACT_ATOMS: atom_id res chain seq x y z
N MET A 1 15.39 -20.76 3.55
CA MET A 1 16.68 -20.16 3.88
C MET A 1 16.76 -18.67 3.53
N VAL A 2 16.36 -18.25 2.32
CA VAL A 2 16.34 -16.82 1.92
C VAL A 2 15.37 -16.01 2.80
N ASP A 3 14.20 -16.57 3.10
CA ASP A 3 13.16 -15.91 3.91
C ASP A 3 13.60 -15.65 5.36
N SER A 4 14.31 -16.61 5.95
CA SER A 4 14.84 -16.45 7.31
C SER A 4 15.94 -15.39 7.37
N LEU A 5 16.75 -15.26 6.31
CA LEU A 5 17.74 -14.19 6.18
C LEU A 5 17.06 -12.82 6.04
N PHE A 6 15.97 -12.75 5.27
CA PHE A 6 15.20 -11.52 5.11
C PHE A 6 14.56 -11.07 6.43
N VAL A 7 13.92 -11.99 7.16
CA VAL A 7 13.35 -11.70 8.49
C VAL A 7 14.45 -11.25 9.45
N GLY A 8 15.59 -11.94 9.50
CA GLY A 8 16.74 -11.56 10.34
C GLY A 8 17.27 -10.15 9.96
N PHE A 9 17.37 -9.84 8.68
CA PHE A 9 17.82 -8.54 8.22
C PHE A 9 16.84 -7.41 8.59
N THR A 10 15.55 -7.63 8.47
CA THR A 10 14.54 -6.64 8.86
C THR A 10 14.50 -6.43 10.38
N LEU A 11 14.66 -7.49 11.17
CA LEU A 11 14.82 -7.38 12.62
C LEU A 11 16.08 -6.61 13.02
N TYR A 12 17.20 -6.82 12.31
CA TYR A 12 18.43 -6.06 12.52
C TYR A 12 18.22 -4.57 12.23
N ILE A 13 17.52 -4.22 11.16
CA ILE A 13 17.17 -2.81 10.86
C ILE A 13 16.32 -2.22 11.98
N THR A 14 15.35 -2.95 12.49
CA THR A 14 14.50 -2.52 13.60
C THR A 14 15.32 -2.25 14.85
N TYR A 15 16.23 -3.15 15.20
CA TYR A 15 17.15 -2.96 16.31
C TYR A 15 18.09 -1.77 16.13
N TRP A 16 18.66 -1.61 14.94
CA TRP A 16 19.50 -0.47 14.60
C TRP A 16 18.74 0.87 14.69
N ALA A 17 17.51 0.92 14.22
CA ALA A 17 16.66 2.10 14.28
C ALA A 17 16.22 2.42 15.70
N SER A 18 15.92 1.40 16.53
CA SER A 18 15.51 1.60 17.93
C SER A 18 16.59 2.31 18.74
N LYS A 19 17.86 2.00 18.51
CA LYS A 19 19.00 2.68 19.16
C LYS A 19 19.11 4.17 18.80
N ARG A 20 18.54 4.59 17.69
CA ARG A 20 18.58 5.99 17.19
C ARG A 20 17.34 6.78 17.53
N THR A 21 16.29 6.12 17.99
CA THR A 21 15.01 6.74 18.38
C THR A 21 15.08 7.14 19.86
N ARG A 22 15.42 8.41 20.15
CA ARG A 22 15.61 8.91 21.53
C ARG A 22 14.52 9.88 21.99
N SER A 23 13.77 10.48 21.04
CA SER A 23 12.75 11.48 21.35
C SER A 23 11.40 11.08 20.77
N ARG A 24 10.30 11.68 21.26
CA ARG A 24 8.97 11.55 20.67
C ARG A 24 8.95 11.96 19.19
N SER A 25 9.69 13.00 18.85
CA SER A 25 9.83 13.46 17.46
C SER A 25 10.55 12.42 16.59
N ASP A 26 11.58 11.75 17.12
CA ASP A 26 12.26 10.68 16.38
C ASP A 26 11.32 9.49 16.14
N TYR A 27 10.49 9.14 17.15
CA TYR A 27 9.56 8.02 17.05
C TYR A 27 8.46 8.26 16.02
N TYR A 28 7.84 9.46 16.00
CA TYR A 28 6.69 9.77 15.14
C TYR A 28 7.05 10.40 13.78
N THR A 29 8.23 11.04 13.66
CA THR A 29 8.62 11.79 12.44
C THR A 29 10.03 11.48 11.97
N ALA A 30 10.70 10.44 12.52
CA ALA A 30 12.10 10.11 12.24
C ALA A 30 13.05 11.35 12.34
N GLY A 31 12.76 12.28 13.28
CA GLY A 31 13.54 13.50 13.48
C GLY A 31 13.60 14.46 12.29
N GLY A 32 12.72 14.30 11.31
CA GLY A 32 12.68 15.14 10.10
C GLY A 32 13.86 14.91 9.13
N LYS A 33 14.66 13.88 9.32
CA LYS A 33 15.89 13.61 8.55
C LYS A 33 15.66 12.82 7.23
N ILE A 34 14.45 12.32 7.01
CA ILE A 34 14.11 11.52 5.82
C ILE A 34 14.06 12.43 4.59
N THR A 35 14.74 12.05 3.52
CA THR A 35 14.71 12.76 2.23
C THR A 35 13.37 12.54 1.52
N GLY A 36 12.99 13.45 0.60
CA GLY A 36 11.76 13.28 -0.19
C GLY A 36 11.73 11.99 -1.01
N PHE A 37 12.87 11.54 -1.53
CA PHE A 37 12.98 10.27 -2.24
C PHE A 37 12.72 9.07 -1.33
N GLN A 38 13.41 9.01 -0.19
CA GLN A 38 13.21 7.94 0.81
C GLN A 38 11.76 7.87 1.27
N ASN A 39 11.15 9.03 1.51
CA ASN A 39 9.77 9.10 1.90
C ASN A 39 8.82 8.59 0.81
N GLY A 40 9.06 8.93 -0.45
CA GLY A 40 8.28 8.43 -1.58
C GLY A 40 8.37 6.92 -1.73
N MET A 41 9.57 6.38 -1.61
CA MET A 41 9.79 4.93 -1.63
C MET A 41 9.11 4.23 -0.44
N ALA A 42 9.16 4.84 0.74
CA ALA A 42 8.50 4.28 1.92
C ALA A 42 6.96 4.26 1.76
N ILE A 43 6.36 5.34 1.23
CA ILE A 43 4.93 5.40 0.96
C ILE A 43 4.55 4.37 -0.13
N ALA A 44 5.34 4.25 -1.20
CA ALA A 44 5.13 3.24 -2.22
C ALA A 44 5.15 1.82 -1.62
N GLY A 45 6.14 1.53 -0.76
CA GLY A 45 6.23 0.26 -0.08
C GLY A 45 5.08 0.00 0.90
N ASP A 46 4.57 1.04 1.56
CA ASP A 46 3.41 0.92 2.45
C ASP A 46 2.13 0.61 1.68
N PHE A 47 1.94 1.31 0.56
CA PHE A 47 0.78 1.08 -0.31
C PHE A 47 0.79 -0.29 -0.99
N MET A 48 1.95 -0.78 -1.45
CA MET A 48 2.13 -2.12 -2.01
C MET A 48 2.06 -3.18 -0.89
N SER A 49 0.86 -3.46 -0.43
CA SER A 49 0.56 -4.47 0.59
C SER A 49 0.09 -5.78 -0.03
N ALA A 50 -0.12 -6.81 0.80
CA ALA A 50 -0.72 -8.05 0.36
C ALA A 50 -2.11 -7.83 -0.28
N ALA A 51 -2.93 -6.94 0.29
CA ALA A 51 -4.24 -6.64 -0.24
C ALA A 51 -4.19 -5.91 -1.59
N SER A 52 -3.31 -4.90 -1.74
CA SER A 52 -3.24 -4.12 -2.98
C SER A 52 -2.47 -4.85 -4.09
N PHE A 53 -1.37 -5.53 -3.77
CA PHE A 53 -0.56 -6.23 -4.78
C PHE A 53 -1.13 -7.60 -5.13
N LEU A 54 -1.29 -8.49 -4.13
CA LEU A 54 -1.80 -9.83 -4.39
C LEU A 54 -3.30 -9.84 -4.69
N GLY A 55 -4.09 -9.00 -3.98
CA GLY A 55 -5.53 -8.91 -4.16
C GLY A 55 -5.92 -8.40 -5.55
N ILE A 56 -5.28 -7.35 -6.04
CA ILE A 56 -5.55 -6.82 -7.39
C ILE A 56 -5.09 -7.80 -8.46
N SER A 57 -3.90 -8.39 -8.32
CA SER A 57 -3.41 -9.40 -9.26
C SER A 57 -4.35 -10.61 -9.34
N ALA A 58 -4.89 -11.06 -8.20
CA ALA A 58 -5.88 -12.12 -8.15
C ALA A 58 -7.20 -11.72 -8.83
N LEU A 59 -7.66 -10.48 -8.64
CA LEU A 59 -8.86 -9.97 -9.30
C LEU A 59 -8.69 -9.88 -10.83
N VAL A 60 -7.54 -9.42 -11.30
CA VAL A 60 -7.24 -9.39 -12.73
C VAL A 60 -7.17 -10.81 -13.29
N TYR A 61 -6.56 -11.75 -12.56
CA TYR A 61 -6.52 -13.15 -12.95
C TYR A 61 -7.91 -13.78 -13.04
N THR A 62 -8.81 -13.50 -12.09
CA THR A 62 -10.14 -14.11 -12.02
C THR A 62 -11.21 -13.42 -12.85
N SER A 63 -11.13 -12.10 -12.98
CA SER A 63 -12.18 -11.26 -13.59
C SER A 63 -11.69 -10.49 -14.83
N GLY A 64 -10.43 -10.67 -15.23
CA GLY A 64 -9.87 -10.03 -16.41
C GLY A 64 -9.87 -8.50 -16.29
N TYR A 65 -10.40 -7.84 -17.34
CA TYR A 65 -10.44 -6.39 -17.48
C TYR A 65 -11.08 -5.66 -16.28
N ASP A 66 -12.13 -6.21 -15.72
CA ASP A 66 -12.83 -5.59 -14.59
C ASP A 66 -11.99 -5.50 -13.32
N GLY A 67 -11.02 -6.39 -13.14
CA GLY A 67 -10.06 -6.31 -12.04
C GLY A 67 -9.26 -5.01 -12.04
N LEU A 68 -9.06 -4.38 -13.21
CA LEU A 68 -8.35 -3.11 -13.35
C LEU A 68 -9.11 -1.92 -12.76
N ILE A 69 -10.42 -2.01 -12.53
CA ILE A 69 -11.22 -0.95 -11.89
C ILE A 69 -10.61 -0.60 -10.52
N TYR A 70 -10.14 -1.60 -9.78
CA TYR A 70 -9.47 -1.39 -8.48
C TYR A 70 -8.14 -0.66 -8.63
N SER A 71 -7.32 -1.04 -9.59
CA SER A 71 -6.04 -0.38 -9.85
C SER A 71 -6.23 1.08 -10.25
N ILE A 72 -7.15 1.34 -11.19
CA ILE A 72 -7.45 2.68 -11.70
C ILE A 72 -8.06 3.56 -10.60
N GLY A 73 -9.01 3.03 -9.82
CA GLY A 73 -9.62 3.75 -8.72
C GLY A 73 -8.60 4.18 -7.67
N PHE A 74 -7.71 3.30 -7.28
CA PHE A 74 -6.62 3.62 -6.36
C PHE A 74 -5.63 4.63 -6.95
N LEU A 75 -5.29 4.51 -8.24
CA LEU A 75 -4.34 5.40 -8.90
C LEU A 75 -4.85 6.85 -8.96
N ILE A 76 -6.14 7.06 -9.28
CA ILE A 76 -6.74 8.39 -9.40
C ILE A 76 -6.81 9.12 -8.05
N GLY A 77 -6.87 8.40 -6.93
CA GLY A 77 -6.84 9.00 -5.59
C GLY A 77 -5.57 9.82 -5.31
N TRP A 78 -4.43 9.44 -5.89
CA TRP A 78 -3.14 10.09 -5.65
C TRP A 78 -3.04 11.54 -6.15
N PRO A 79 -3.38 11.87 -7.39
CA PRO A 79 -3.41 13.25 -7.86
C PRO A 79 -4.28 14.17 -7.01
N ILE A 80 -5.44 13.67 -6.55
CA ILE A 80 -6.34 14.44 -5.69
C ILE A 80 -5.66 14.84 -4.39
N ILE A 81 -5.00 13.89 -3.74
CA ILE A 81 -4.30 14.16 -2.48
C ILE A 81 -3.18 15.16 -2.71
N LEU A 82 -2.39 14.95 -3.76
CA LEU A 82 -1.23 15.74 -4.07
C LEU A 82 -1.54 17.20 -4.30
N PHE A 83 -2.47 17.46 -5.21
CA PHE A 83 -2.74 18.80 -5.69
C PHE A 83 -3.72 19.56 -4.80
N LEU A 84 -4.63 18.85 -4.11
CA LEU A 84 -5.68 19.50 -3.34
C LEU A 84 -5.45 19.48 -1.83
N ILE A 85 -4.83 18.44 -1.29
CA ILE A 85 -4.89 18.14 0.14
C ILE A 85 -3.52 18.22 0.82
N ALA A 86 -2.48 17.64 0.26
CA ALA A 86 -1.22 17.39 0.93
C ALA A 86 -0.51 18.65 1.44
N GLU A 87 -0.51 19.74 0.66
CA GLU A 87 0.10 21.00 1.08
C GLU A 87 -0.64 21.66 2.25
N ARG A 88 -1.96 21.65 2.21
CA ARG A 88 -2.82 22.23 3.25
C ARG A 88 -2.67 21.48 4.58
N LEU A 89 -2.66 20.15 4.53
CA LEU A 89 -2.46 19.30 5.71
C LEU A 89 -1.09 19.50 6.34
N ARG A 90 -0.07 19.57 5.52
CA ARG A 90 1.29 19.83 5.99
C ARG A 90 1.40 21.14 6.73
N ASN A 91 0.82 22.20 6.19
CA ASN A 91 0.86 23.55 6.80
C ASN A 91 0.10 23.59 8.13
N LEU A 92 -0.88 22.72 8.33
CA LEU A 92 -1.61 22.61 9.59
C LEU A 92 -0.73 22.12 10.75
N GLY A 93 0.34 21.39 10.45
CA GLY A 93 1.34 20.98 11.43
C GLY A 93 0.86 19.99 12.50
N ARG A 94 -0.18 19.20 12.25
CA ARG A 94 -0.74 18.21 13.17
C ARG A 94 -0.25 16.79 12.83
N TYR A 95 -0.30 15.88 13.82
CA TYR A 95 0.29 14.55 13.70
C TYR A 95 -0.72 13.45 13.33
N THR A 96 -1.99 13.62 13.70
CA THR A 96 -3.02 12.60 13.49
C THR A 96 -4.21 13.17 12.72
N PHE A 97 -4.96 12.27 12.05
CA PHE A 97 -6.21 12.65 11.39
C PHE A 97 -7.21 13.27 12.38
N ALA A 98 -7.29 12.75 13.59
CA ALA A 98 -8.16 13.28 14.64
C ALA A 98 -7.78 14.72 15.03
N ASP A 99 -6.48 15.04 15.06
CA ASP A 99 -6.00 16.39 15.31
C ASP A 99 -6.33 17.38 14.18
N VAL A 100 -6.30 16.88 12.93
CA VAL A 100 -6.69 17.67 11.75
C VAL A 100 -8.20 17.94 11.75
N ALA A 101 -9.00 16.91 11.93
CA ALA A 101 -10.46 17.02 11.93
C ALA A 101 -10.98 17.92 13.07
N SER A 102 -10.35 17.85 14.23
CA SER A 102 -10.73 18.66 15.40
C SER A 102 -10.21 20.10 15.38
N TYR A 103 -9.44 20.50 14.35
CA TYR A 103 -8.80 21.84 14.33
C TYR A 103 -9.81 23.00 14.28
N ARG A 104 -10.91 22.84 13.54
CA ARG A 104 -11.98 23.86 13.39
C ARG A 104 -13.29 23.48 14.06
N LEU A 105 -13.40 22.30 14.62
CA LEU A 105 -14.62 21.75 15.17
C LEU A 105 -14.49 21.58 16.69
N LYS A 106 -15.60 21.28 17.37
CA LYS A 106 -15.59 21.00 18.81
C LYS A 106 -14.65 19.82 19.11
N GLN A 107 -13.56 20.09 19.82
CA GLN A 107 -12.44 19.15 19.95
C GLN A 107 -12.81 17.78 20.54
N ARG A 108 -13.54 17.75 21.67
CA ARG A 108 -13.84 16.48 22.35
C ARG A 108 -14.65 15.49 21.49
N PRO A 109 -15.86 15.82 21.01
CA PRO A 109 -16.68 14.85 20.29
C PRO A 109 -16.02 14.44 18.97
N ILE A 110 -15.42 15.37 18.25
CA ILE A 110 -14.79 15.08 16.95
C ILE A 110 -13.54 14.23 17.11
N ARG A 111 -12.71 14.46 18.14
CA ARG A 111 -11.54 13.60 18.39
C ARG A 111 -11.95 12.17 18.74
N ILE A 112 -12.97 11.99 19.57
CA ILE A 112 -13.45 10.66 19.93
C ILE A 112 -14.00 9.95 18.68
N LEU A 113 -14.86 10.61 17.92
CA LEU A 113 -15.47 10.04 16.71
C LEU A 113 -14.40 9.67 15.65
N SER A 114 -13.45 10.57 15.41
CA SER A 114 -12.35 10.32 14.49
C SER A 114 -11.43 9.19 14.96
N ALA A 115 -11.16 9.09 16.26
CA ALA A 115 -10.36 8.01 16.82
C ALA A 115 -11.07 6.66 16.68
N VAL A 116 -12.36 6.59 17.02
CA VAL A 116 -13.16 5.36 16.85
C VAL A 116 -13.23 4.96 15.37
N GLY A 117 -13.56 5.90 14.47
CA GLY A 117 -13.59 5.63 13.04
C GLY A 117 -12.26 5.13 12.49
N SER A 118 -11.16 5.75 12.90
CA SER A 118 -9.81 5.30 12.50
C SER A 118 -9.50 3.89 13.03
N LEU A 119 -9.86 3.59 14.27
CA LEU A 119 -9.67 2.24 14.84
C LEU A 119 -10.46 1.17 14.09
N VAL A 120 -11.71 1.45 13.75
CA VAL A 120 -12.54 0.52 12.95
C VAL A 120 -11.92 0.25 11.59
N VAL A 121 -11.53 1.30 10.86
CA VAL A 121 -10.90 1.17 9.54
C VAL A 121 -9.59 0.39 9.63
N VAL A 122 -8.73 0.72 10.60
CA VAL A 122 -7.45 0.01 10.82
C VAL A 122 -7.68 -1.44 11.19
N ALA A 123 -8.67 -1.76 12.03
CA ALA A 123 -8.99 -3.14 12.39
C ALA A 123 -9.42 -3.97 11.17
N LEU A 124 -10.32 -3.44 10.34
CA LEU A 124 -10.76 -4.10 9.11
C LEU A 124 -9.60 -4.31 8.13
N TYR A 125 -8.75 -3.30 7.96
CA TYR A 125 -7.55 -3.40 7.13
C TYR A 125 -6.56 -4.44 7.67
N LEU A 126 -6.34 -4.46 8.98
CA LEU A 126 -5.46 -5.43 9.64
C LEU A 126 -5.94 -6.87 9.42
N ILE A 127 -7.26 -7.12 9.53
CA ILE A 127 -7.84 -8.45 9.26
C ILE A 127 -7.49 -8.89 7.82
N ALA A 128 -7.71 -8.03 6.84
CA ALA A 128 -7.39 -8.34 5.44
C ALA A 128 -5.90 -8.65 5.24
N GLN A 129 -5.01 -7.86 5.87
CA GLN A 129 -3.56 -8.06 5.79
C GLN A 129 -3.12 -9.38 6.47
N MET A 130 -3.69 -9.70 7.62
CA MET A 130 -3.36 -10.92 8.36
C MET A 130 -3.81 -12.18 7.62
N VAL A 131 -4.99 -12.13 6.97
CA VAL A 131 -5.46 -13.23 6.10
C VAL A 131 -4.50 -13.43 4.93
N GLY A 132 -4.12 -12.36 4.23
CA GLY A 132 -3.17 -12.44 3.12
C GLY A 132 -1.80 -12.96 3.53
N ALA A 133 -1.24 -12.44 4.62
CA ALA A 133 0.05 -12.87 5.14
C ALA A 133 0.02 -14.32 5.65
N GLY A 134 -1.05 -14.72 6.34
CA GLY A 134 -1.22 -16.10 6.82
C GLY A 134 -1.26 -17.11 5.68
N LYS A 135 -2.03 -16.81 4.62
CA LYS A 135 -2.09 -17.65 3.41
C LYS A 135 -0.76 -17.73 2.67
N LEU A 136 -0.02 -16.64 2.59
CA LEU A 136 1.29 -16.62 1.96
C LEU A 136 2.29 -17.51 2.73
N ILE A 137 2.33 -17.42 4.05
CA ILE A 137 3.20 -18.23 4.91
C ILE A 137 2.79 -19.71 4.87
N GLU A 138 1.50 -20.02 4.89
CA GLU A 138 1.00 -21.37 4.68
C GLU A 138 1.53 -21.96 3.37
N LEU A 139 1.46 -21.20 2.27
CA LEU A 139 1.90 -21.63 0.94
C LEU A 139 3.43 -21.79 0.85
N LEU A 140 4.21 -20.89 1.44
CA LEU A 140 5.67 -20.87 1.33
C LEU A 140 6.35 -21.87 2.26
N PHE A 141 5.81 -22.08 3.47
CA PHE A 141 6.45 -22.88 4.51
C PHE A 141 5.70 -24.15 4.86
N GLY A 142 4.51 -24.36 4.29
CA GLY A 142 3.67 -25.52 4.63
C GLY A 142 3.13 -25.52 6.06
N LEU A 143 3.16 -24.38 6.75
CA LEU A 143 2.68 -24.24 8.12
C LEU A 143 1.15 -24.17 8.15
N ASN A 144 0.57 -24.65 9.26
CA ASN A 144 -0.86 -24.46 9.50
C ASN A 144 -1.21 -22.97 9.51
N TYR A 145 -2.30 -22.58 8.83
CA TYR A 145 -2.76 -21.20 8.69
C TYR A 145 -2.83 -20.44 10.03
N HIS A 146 -3.42 -21.05 11.05
CA HIS A 146 -3.56 -20.40 12.37
C HIS A 146 -2.21 -20.12 13.03
N VAL A 147 -1.27 -21.05 12.91
CA VAL A 147 0.10 -20.88 13.43
C VAL A 147 0.82 -19.76 12.66
N ALA A 148 0.67 -19.74 11.34
CA ALA A 148 1.23 -18.69 10.48
C ALA A 148 0.74 -17.29 10.88
N VAL A 149 -0.57 -17.13 11.08
CA VAL A 149 -1.18 -15.86 11.50
C VAL A 149 -0.66 -15.40 12.86
N VAL A 150 -0.54 -16.31 13.84
CA VAL A 150 -0.02 -15.98 15.18
C VAL A 150 1.45 -15.53 15.10
N ILE A 151 2.30 -16.26 14.37
CA ILE A 151 3.71 -15.88 14.18
C ILE A 151 3.84 -14.51 13.55
N VAL A 152 3.12 -14.25 12.46
CA VAL A 152 3.12 -12.94 11.78
C VAL A 152 2.64 -11.83 12.71
N GLY A 153 1.57 -12.07 13.47
CA GLY A 153 1.05 -11.11 14.44
C GLY A 153 2.06 -10.73 15.52
N ILE A 154 2.73 -11.72 16.08
CA ILE A 154 3.78 -11.49 17.11
C ILE A 154 4.94 -10.68 16.49
N LEU A 155 5.44 -11.08 15.32
CA LEU A 155 6.51 -10.36 14.62
C LEU A 155 6.11 -8.91 14.33
N MET A 156 4.88 -8.69 13.86
CA MET A 156 4.38 -7.35 13.58
C MET A 156 4.34 -6.47 14.83
N VAL A 157 3.85 -6.99 15.95
CA VAL A 157 3.84 -6.25 17.23
C VAL A 157 5.25 -5.89 17.66
N LEU A 158 6.19 -6.83 17.58
CA LEU A 158 7.61 -6.58 17.91
C LEU A 158 8.21 -5.50 17.01
N TYR A 159 7.96 -5.53 15.72
CA TYR A 159 8.41 -4.50 14.78
C TYR A 159 7.93 -3.11 15.17
N VAL A 160 6.65 -2.97 15.44
CA VAL A 160 6.04 -1.66 15.75
C VAL A 160 6.51 -1.13 17.09
N LEU A 161 6.56 -1.98 18.12
CA LEU A 161 6.96 -1.57 19.47
C LEU A 161 8.41 -1.06 19.54
N PHE A 162 9.32 -1.74 18.86
CA PHE A 162 10.75 -1.42 18.96
C PHE A 162 11.26 -0.50 17.85
N GLY A 163 10.60 -0.47 16.69
CA GLY A 163 11.13 0.14 15.50
C GLY A 163 10.86 1.65 15.34
N GLY A 164 9.71 2.12 15.74
CA GLY A 164 9.27 3.49 15.47
C GLY A 164 9.25 3.83 13.97
N MET A 165 9.08 5.12 13.65
CA MET A 165 8.94 5.61 12.26
C MET A 165 10.19 5.36 11.40
N LEU A 166 11.38 5.43 11.99
CA LEU A 166 12.63 5.25 11.24
C LEU A 166 12.78 3.82 10.73
N ALA A 167 12.50 2.82 11.57
CA ALA A 167 12.58 1.42 11.18
C ALA A 167 11.53 1.08 10.12
N THR A 168 10.28 1.48 10.34
CA THR A 168 9.20 1.23 9.39
C THR A 168 9.51 1.85 8.04
N THR A 169 10.05 3.07 7.98
CA THR A 169 10.46 3.73 6.74
C THR A 169 11.47 2.90 5.95
N TRP A 170 12.54 2.42 6.60
CA TRP A 170 13.56 1.63 5.92
C TRP A 170 13.05 0.26 5.45
N VAL A 171 12.26 -0.41 6.28
CA VAL A 171 11.64 -1.69 5.88
C VAL A 171 10.71 -1.51 4.70
N GLN A 172 9.91 -0.43 4.66
CA GLN A 172 9.04 -0.13 3.54
C GLN A 172 9.82 0.21 2.25
N ILE A 173 10.94 0.93 2.35
CA ILE A 173 11.82 1.20 1.19
C ILE A 173 12.35 -0.10 0.60
N ILE A 174 12.86 -1.01 1.43
CA ILE A 174 13.38 -2.29 0.97
C ILE A 174 12.27 -3.13 0.33
N LYS A 175 11.10 -3.19 0.98
CA LYS A 175 9.93 -3.87 0.43
C LYS A 175 9.54 -3.30 -0.95
N ALA A 176 9.52 -1.98 -1.10
CA ALA A 176 9.21 -1.33 -2.38
C ALA A 176 10.18 -1.74 -3.48
N ILE A 177 11.49 -1.72 -3.20
CA ILE A 177 12.52 -2.10 -4.17
C ILE A 177 12.34 -3.58 -4.58
N LEU A 178 12.16 -4.47 -3.62
CA LEU A 178 12.03 -5.90 -3.90
C LEU A 178 10.75 -6.23 -4.67
N LEU A 179 9.62 -5.62 -4.30
CA LEU A 179 8.35 -5.82 -5.01
C LEU A 179 8.38 -5.29 -6.44
N LEU A 180 8.93 -4.08 -6.63
CA LEU A 180 9.06 -3.51 -7.98
C LEU A 180 10.02 -4.32 -8.85
N ALA A 181 11.17 -4.73 -8.31
CA ALA A 181 12.10 -5.58 -9.02
C ALA A 181 11.49 -6.93 -9.39
N GLY A 182 10.78 -7.57 -8.46
CA GLY A 182 10.09 -8.83 -8.69
C GLY A 182 8.97 -8.72 -9.72
N ALA A 183 8.12 -7.70 -9.61
CA ALA A 183 7.05 -7.46 -10.58
C ALA A 183 7.60 -7.19 -11.99
N THR A 184 8.61 -6.34 -12.10
CA THR A 184 9.27 -6.04 -13.38
C THR A 184 9.92 -7.28 -13.96
N PHE A 185 10.60 -8.07 -13.14
CA PHE A 185 11.20 -9.33 -13.57
C PHE A 185 10.15 -10.29 -14.12
N MET A 186 9.04 -10.50 -13.41
CA MET A 186 7.93 -11.35 -13.89
C MET A 186 7.34 -10.84 -15.20
N ALA A 187 7.07 -9.52 -15.30
CA ALA A 187 6.54 -8.92 -16.51
C ALA A 187 7.47 -9.11 -17.72
N VAL A 188 8.79 -8.89 -17.53
CA VAL A 188 9.80 -9.12 -18.59
C VAL A 188 9.87 -10.58 -18.99
N MET A 189 9.80 -11.52 -18.03
CA MET A 189 9.82 -12.96 -18.34
C MET A 189 8.58 -13.39 -19.12
N VAL A 190 7.39 -12.91 -18.74
CA VAL A 190 6.15 -13.17 -19.49
C VAL A 190 6.25 -12.58 -20.90
N MET A 191 6.68 -11.33 -21.04
CA MET A 191 6.85 -10.69 -22.36
C MET A 191 7.86 -11.43 -23.23
N LYS A 192 8.93 -11.92 -22.63
CA LYS A 192 9.92 -12.75 -23.35
C LYS A 192 9.28 -14.06 -23.83
N HIS A 193 8.42 -14.69 -23.03
CA HIS A 193 7.73 -15.93 -23.39
C HIS A 193 6.84 -15.76 -24.64
N VAL A 194 6.10 -14.65 -24.71
CA VAL A 194 5.22 -14.34 -25.85
C VAL A 194 5.92 -13.54 -26.99
N GLY A 195 7.26 -13.51 -26.99
CA GLY A 195 8.04 -12.82 -28.03
C GLY A 195 7.82 -11.31 -28.09
N PHE A 196 7.55 -10.63 -26.95
CA PHE A 196 7.26 -9.20 -26.85
C PHE A 196 6.05 -8.74 -27.68
N ASN A 197 5.10 -9.64 -27.92
CA ASN A 197 3.89 -9.36 -28.67
C ASN A 197 2.66 -9.37 -27.76
N PHE A 198 2.06 -8.20 -27.54
CA PHE A 198 0.86 -8.06 -26.71
C PHE A 198 -0.35 -8.82 -27.28
N ASN A 199 -0.49 -8.90 -28.61
CA ASN A 199 -1.59 -9.66 -29.21
C ASN A 199 -1.50 -11.14 -28.87
N THR A 200 -0.30 -11.73 -28.89
CA THR A 200 -0.04 -13.12 -28.50
C THR A 200 -0.36 -13.29 -27.02
N LEU A 201 0.08 -12.37 -26.17
CA LEU A 201 -0.21 -12.40 -24.73
C LEU A 201 -1.72 -12.46 -24.44
N PHE A 202 -2.48 -11.55 -25.03
CA PHE A 202 -3.93 -11.52 -24.82
C PHE A 202 -4.63 -12.76 -25.42
N LYS A 203 -4.18 -13.25 -26.57
CA LYS A 203 -4.70 -14.46 -27.16
C LYS A 203 -4.48 -15.69 -26.28
N GLU A 204 -3.28 -15.90 -25.79
CA GLU A 204 -2.96 -16.97 -24.86
C GLU A 204 -3.74 -16.85 -23.55
N ALA A 205 -3.88 -15.63 -23.01
CA ALA A 205 -4.69 -15.39 -21.80
C ALA A 205 -6.16 -15.79 -22.00
N VAL A 206 -6.76 -15.47 -23.15
CA VAL A 206 -8.12 -15.83 -23.50
C VAL A 206 -8.28 -17.36 -23.68
N GLU A 207 -7.29 -18.02 -24.28
CA GLU A 207 -7.33 -19.48 -24.52
C GLU A 207 -7.23 -20.29 -23.22
N VAL A 208 -6.44 -19.82 -22.26
CA VAL A 208 -6.22 -20.53 -20.98
C VAL A 208 -7.32 -20.25 -19.96
N HIS A 209 -7.95 -19.08 -20.03
CA HIS A 209 -8.92 -18.67 -19.01
C HIS A 209 -10.29 -19.33 -19.20
N LYS A 210 -10.94 -19.76 -18.09
CA LYS A 210 -12.24 -20.44 -18.11
C LYS A 210 -13.35 -19.64 -18.81
N ASN A 211 -13.30 -18.31 -18.68
CA ASN A 211 -14.30 -17.40 -19.26
C ASN A 211 -13.98 -16.99 -20.72
N GLY A 212 -12.87 -17.50 -21.28
CA GLY A 212 -12.47 -17.20 -22.65
C GLY A 212 -12.42 -15.69 -22.94
N ILE A 213 -12.97 -15.26 -24.07
CA ILE A 213 -12.94 -13.87 -24.53
C ILE A 213 -13.65 -12.87 -23.57
N ALA A 214 -14.53 -13.38 -22.71
CA ALA A 214 -15.26 -12.52 -21.76
C ALA A 214 -14.33 -11.78 -20.77
N ILE A 215 -13.12 -12.27 -20.54
CA ILE A 215 -12.13 -11.57 -19.69
C ILE A 215 -11.64 -10.23 -20.26
N MET A 216 -11.80 -10.03 -21.58
CA MET A 216 -11.37 -8.82 -22.27
C MET A 216 -12.48 -7.75 -22.31
N SER A 217 -13.67 -8.07 -21.85
CA SER A 217 -14.83 -7.16 -21.85
C SER A 217 -15.18 -6.72 -20.42
N PRO A 218 -15.69 -5.47 -20.24
CA PRO A 218 -16.25 -5.03 -18.97
C PRO A 218 -17.57 -5.74 -18.67
N GLY A 219 -17.95 -5.81 -17.38
CA GLY A 219 -19.26 -6.29 -16.94
C GLY A 219 -19.26 -7.67 -16.30
N GLY A 220 -18.10 -8.33 -16.18
CA GLY A 220 -17.97 -9.62 -15.51
C GLY A 220 -17.99 -9.52 -13.97
N LEU A 221 -17.41 -8.48 -13.41
CA LEU A 221 -17.39 -8.25 -11.96
C LEU A 221 -18.49 -7.27 -11.55
N VAL A 222 -18.70 -6.23 -12.33
CA VAL A 222 -19.73 -5.20 -12.08
C VAL A 222 -20.50 -4.98 -13.38
N SER A 223 -21.68 -5.56 -13.47
CA SER A 223 -22.52 -5.51 -14.67
C SER A 223 -23.24 -4.17 -14.89
N ASP A 224 -23.51 -3.45 -13.80
CA ASP A 224 -24.21 -2.17 -13.83
C ASP A 224 -23.23 -1.00 -13.92
N PRO A 225 -23.34 -0.11 -14.94
CA PRO A 225 -22.44 1.05 -15.09
C PRO A 225 -22.48 2.02 -13.92
N ILE A 226 -23.63 2.20 -13.28
CA ILE A 226 -23.76 3.09 -12.12
C ILE A 226 -23.00 2.52 -10.92
N SER A 227 -23.11 1.22 -10.71
CA SER A 227 -22.34 0.51 -9.67
C SER A 227 -20.83 0.58 -9.94
N ALA A 228 -20.39 0.47 -11.19
CA ALA A 228 -18.99 0.62 -11.57
C ALA A 228 -18.45 2.03 -11.27
N LEU A 229 -19.21 3.07 -11.63
CA LEU A 229 -18.88 4.46 -11.30
C LEU A 229 -18.85 4.69 -9.79
N SER A 230 -19.84 4.18 -9.06
CA SER A 230 -19.91 4.27 -7.59
C SER A 230 -18.70 3.62 -6.94
N LEU A 231 -18.33 2.42 -7.39
CA LEU A 231 -17.14 1.71 -6.92
C LEU A 231 -15.86 2.49 -7.22
N GLY A 232 -15.70 3.02 -8.43
CA GLY A 232 -14.55 3.83 -8.83
C GLY A 232 -14.40 5.08 -7.94
N LEU A 233 -15.50 5.81 -7.70
CA LEU A 233 -15.52 6.97 -6.81
C LEU A 233 -15.22 6.58 -5.36
N ALA A 234 -15.76 5.48 -4.87
CA ALA A 234 -15.50 4.99 -3.52
C ALA A 234 -14.01 4.65 -3.34
N LEU A 235 -13.38 3.98 -4.31
CA LEU A 235 -11.97 3.66 -4.29
C LEU A 235 -11.10 4.92 -4.36
N MET A 236 -11.45 5.87 -5.21
CA MET A 236 -10.73 7.14 -5.37
C MET A 236 -10.75 7.97 -4.08
N PHE A 237 -11.91 8.21 -3.50
CA PHE A 237 -12.06 8.99 -2.28
C PHE A 237 -11.61 8.21 -1.04
N GLY A 238 -11.80 6.89 -1.01
CA GLY A 238 -11.29 6.02 0.05
C GLY A 238 -9.77 6.06 0.13
N THR A 239 -9.09 5.96 -1.00
CA THR A 239 -7.64 6.12 -1.10
C THR A 239 -7.21 7.51 -0.66
N ALA A 240 -7.92 8.55 -1.11
CA ALA A 240 -7.67 9.93 -0.69
C ALA A 240 -7.78 10.09 0.83
N GLY A 241 -8.82 9.53 1.44
CA GLY A 241 -9.03 9.56 2.90
C GLY A 241 -7.94 8.82 3.70
N TYR A 242 -7.53 7.64 3.24
CA TYR A 242 -6.46 6.86 3.87
C TYR A 242 -5.12 7.59 3.83
N LEU A 243 -4.77 8.15 2.69
CA LEU A 243 -3.51 8.86 2.49
C LEU A 243 -3.46 10.22 3.22
N ILE A 244 -4.61 10.82 3.53
CA ILE A 244 -4.66 11.98 4.43
C ILE A 244 -4.01 11.63 5.78
N SER A 245 -4.32 10.45 6.34
CA SER A 245 -3.70 9.97 7.57
C SER A 245 -2.18 9.81 7.43
N LEU A 246 -1.73 9.31 6.29
CA LEU A 246 -0.31 9.13 6.00
C LEU A 246 0.41 10.48 5.79
N CYS A 247 -0.16 11.40 5.03
CA CYS A 247 0.44 12.72 4.75
C CYS A 247 0.57 13.59 6.01
N VAL A 248 -0.31 13.45 6.97
CA VAL A 248 -0.20 14.14 8.27
C VAL A 248 1.06 13.67 9.01
N SER A 249 1.41 12.39 8.90
CA SER A 249 2.62 11.82 9.50
C SER A 249 3.91 12.29 8.81
N LEU A 250 3.85 12.79 7.58
CA LEU A 250 5.01 13.11 6.74
C LEU A 250 5.46 14.58 6.81
N ARG A 251 5.42 15.19 7.96
CA ARG A 251 5.72 16.61 8.20
C ARG A 251 7.08 17.14 7.70
N SER A 252 8.00 16.28 7.30
CA SER A 252 9.40 16.67 7.03
C SER A 252 9.71 17.06 5.58
N VAL A 253 8.75 17.02 4.65
CA VAL A 253 9.05 17.15 3.20
C VAL A 253 8.70 18.53 2.66
N THR A 254 9.68 19.23 2.06
CA THR A 254 9.51 20.52 1.37
C THR A 254 8.63 20.37 0.11
N ARG A 255 7.84 21.39 -0.29
CA ARG A 255 6.92 21.39 -1.43
C ARG A 255 7.49 20.75 -2.70
N LYS A 256 8.71 21.14 -3.11
CA LYS A 256 9.42 20.56 -4.27
C LYS A 256 9.72 19.06 -4.13
N LYS A 257 9.87 18.56 -2.90
CA LYS A 257 10.12 17.15 -2.62
C LYS A 257 8.83 16.32 -2.61
N LEU A 258 7.70 16.91 -2.21
CA LEU A 258 6.39 16.26 -2.18
C LEU A 258 5.92 15.89 -3.60
N VAL A 259 6.03 16.80 -4.56
CA VAL A 259 5.70 16.55 -5.96
C VAL A 259 6.56 15.41 -6.54
N ARG A 260 7.85 15.38 -6.24
CA ARG A 260 8.77 14.30 -6.69
C ARG A 260 8.45 12.95 -6.06
N VAL A 261 8.02 12.93 -4.81
CA VAL A 261 7.57 11.72 -4.08
C VAL A 261 6.42 11.04 -4.80
N CYS A 262 5.48 11.81 -5.23
CA CYS A 262 4.24 11.28 -5.76
C CYS A 262 4.31 10.97 -7.25
N SER A 263 5.15 11.66 -8.02
CA SER A 263 5.45 11.25 -9.40
C SER A 263 6.12 9.87 -9.44
N MET A 264 6.99 9.55 -8.48
CA MET A 264 7.58 8.22 -8.36
C MET A 264 6.56 7.14 -8.00
N GLN A 265 5.57 7.47 -7.20
CA GLN A 265 4.53 6.53 -6.82
C GLN A 265 3.53 6.27 -7.95
N GLN A 266 3.26 7.26 -8.80
CA GLN A 266 2.49 7.04 -10.03
C GLN A 266 3.21 6.09 -10.98
N VAL A 267 4.53 6.22 -11.14
CA VAL A 267 5.35 5.28 -11.92
C VAL A 267 5.31 3.87 -11.31
N SER A 268 5.41 3.77 -10.00
CA SER A 268 5.34 2.48 -9.27
C SER A 268 4.00 1.77 -9.44
N LEU A 269 2.90 2.52 -9.36
CA LEU A 269 1.56 1.97 -9.58
C LEU A 269 1.32 1.61 -11.05
N ALA A 270 1.80 2.42 -11.99
CA ALA A 270 1.71 2.12 -13.40
C ALA A 270 2.48 0.82 -13.74
N THR A 271 3.67 0.61 -13.17
CA THR A 271 4.43 -0.64 -13.36
C THR A 271 3.80 -1.85 -12.66
N SER A 272 2.97 -1.67 -11.65
CA SER A 272 2.24 -2.78 -11.01
C SER A 272 0.95 -3.17 -11.74
N ILE A 273 0.51 -2.39 -12.72
CA ILE A 273 -0.68 -2.66 -13.56
C ILE A 273 -0.30 -3.52 -14.78
N PHE A 274 0.96 -3.47 -15.23
CA PHE A 274 1.54 -4.34 -16.25
C PHE A 274 2.25 -5.55 -15.61
#